data_4c131417cb7476923fb6f9174dcc2353
#
_entry.id   4c131417cb7476923fb6f9174dcc2353
#
_cell.length_a   1.000
_cell.length_b   1.000
_cell.length_c   1.000
_cell.angle_alpha   90.00
_cell.angle_beta   90.00
_cell.angle_gamma   90.00
#
_symmetry.space_group_name_H-M   'P 1'
#
loop_
_entity.id
_entity.type
_entity.pdbx_description
1 polymer ?
#
loop_
_entity_poly.entity_id
_entity_poly.type
_entity_poly.pdbx_seq_one_letter_code
_entity_poly.pdbx_strand_id
1 'polypeptide(L)'
;AVLHMREFEAEELKSYLESVDDQPLLLDVRQPWEYEICKLDNSVLIPMSTIPANIDQLDKDRETVVICHHGVRSRRVAYYLEQAGFTNVINLKSGIEGWARSVDVDMATY
;
A
#
# COMPACT_ATOMS: atom_id res chain seq x y z
N ALA A 1 1.71 -22.64 2.77
CA ALA A 1 1.87 -21.80 1.57
C ALA A 1 3.03 -20.83 1.76
N VAL A 2 3.77 -20.59 0.71
CA VAL A 2 4.88 -19.65 0.75
C VAL A 2 4.33 -18.25 0.48
N LEU A 3 4.69 -17.30 1.36
CA LEU A 3 4.39 -15.90 1.14
C LEU A 3 5.33 -15.35 0.08
N HIS A 4 4.76 -14.73 -0.94
CA HIS A 4 5.53 -14.07 -2.00
C HIS A 4 5.49 -12.54 -1.87
N MET A 5 4.90 -12.03 -0.79
CA MET A 5 4.82 -10.60 -0.53
C MET A 5 6.23 -10.00 -0.41
N ARG A 6 6.46 -8.93 -1.16
CA ARG A 6 7.67 -8.14 -1.02
C ARG A 6 7.40 -7.00 -0.05
N GLU A 7 8.45 -6.49 0.56
CA GLU A 7 8.35 -5.29 1.40
C GLU A 7 9.33 -4.25 0.88
N PHE A 8 8.86 -3.02 0.69
CA PHE A 8 9.68 -1.89 0.30
C PHE A 8 9.70 -0.86 1.43
N GLU A 9 10.87 -0.29 1.68
CA GLU A 9 10.96 0.95 2.45
C GLU A 9 10.50 2.11 1.56
N ALA A 10 10.21 3.26 2.18
CA ALA A 10 9.68 4.41 1.45
C ALA A 10 10.59 4.85 0.30
N GLU A 11 11.90 4.92 0.53
CA GLU A 11 12.85 5.34 -0.50
C GLU A 11 12.91 4.33 -1.65
N GLU A 12 12.80 3.04 -1.34
CA GLU A 12 12.76 2.00 -2.37
C GLU A 12 11.51 2.15 -3.24
N LEU A 13 10.35 2.39 -2.59
CA LEU A 13 9.10 2.59 -3.33
C LEU A 13 9.20 3.81 -4.22
N LYS A 14 9.75 4.93 -3.70
CA LYS A 14 9.91 6.14 -4.50
C LYS A 14 10.72 5.85 -5.76
N SER A 15 11.88 5.20 -5.61
CA SER A 15 12.75 4.87 -6.75
C SER A 15 12.04 3.94 -7.73
N TYR A 16 11.31 2.97 -7.21
CA TYR A 16 10.57 2.02 -8.03
C TYR A 16 9.50 2.73 -8.86
N LEU A 17 8.72 3.62 -8.24
CA LEU A 17 7.66 4.35 -8.94
C LEU A 17 8.22 5.27 -10.03
N GLU A 18 9.43 5.79 -9.83
CA GLU A 18 10.10 6.65 -10.82
C GLU A 18 10.65 5.87 -12.01
N SER A 19 10.90 4.57 -11.85
CA SER A 19 11.58 3.77 -12.87
C SER A 19 10.65 2.82 -13.62
N VAL A 20 9.49 2.47 -13.06
CA VAL A 20 8.61 1.49 -13.65
C VAL A 20 7.65 2.15 -14.64
N ASP A 21 7.49 1.55 -15.82
CA ASP A 21 6.58 2.08 -16.85
C ASP A 21 5.12 1.82 -16.49
N ASP A 22 4.84 0.62 -16.00
CA ASP A 22 3.47 0.20 -15.64
C ASP A 22 3.29 0.41 -14.13
N GLN A 23 2.64 1.51 -13.76
CA GLN A 23 2.51 1.91 -12.36
C GLN A 23 1.64 0.92 -11.58
N PRO A 24 2.10 0.50 -10.38
CA PRO A 24 1.30 -0.38 -9.55
C PRO A 24 0.08 0.36 -8.98
N LEU A 25 -0.91 -0.40 -8.55
CA LEU A 25 -1.98 0.15 -7.75
C LEU A 25 -1.43 0.50 -6.36
N LEU A 26 -1.63 1.73 -5.92
CA LEU A 26 -1.29 2.15 -4.56
C LEU A 26 -2.57 2.06 -3.72
N LEU A 27 -2.66 1.01 -2.92
CA LEU A 27 -3.87 0.69 -2.16
C LEU A 27 -3.70 1.10 -0.71
N ASP A 28 -4.37 2.18 -0.30
CA ASP A 28 -4.34 2.68 1.06
C ASP A 28 -5.48 2.04 1.85
N VAL A 29 -5.15 1.37 2.94
CA VAL A 29 -6.13 0.62 3.73
C VAL A 29 -6.43 1.25 5.08
N ARG A 30 -6.05 2.53 5.23
CA ARG A 30 -6.32 3.30 6.45
C ARG A 30 -7.78 3.73 6.52
N GLN A 31 -8.13 4.40 7.60
CA GLN A 31 -9.44 5.00 7.77
C GLN A 31 -9.55 6.30 6.96
N PRO A 32 -10.78 6.72 6.58
CA PRO A 32 -10.94 7.96 5.81
C PRO A 32 -10.33 9.19 6.48
N TRP A 33 -10.42 9.31 7.80
CA TRP A 33 -9.88 10.49 8.50
C TRP A 33 -8.35 10.54 8.41
N GLU A 34 -7.69 9.37 8.37
CA GLU A 34 -6.24 9.31 8.18
C GLU A 34 -5.86 9.77 6.78
N TYR A 35 -6.61 9.29 5.79
CA TYR A 35 -6.38 9.60 4.38
C TYR A 35 -6.55 11.09 4.11
N GLU A 36 -7.46 11.76 4.81
CA GLU A 36 -7.65 13.20 4.67
C GLU A 36 -6.47 14.00 5.21
N ILE A 37 -5.76 13.49 6.21
CA ILE A 37 -4.60 14.18 6.78
C ILE A 37 -3.44 14.17 5.80
N CYS A 38 -3.15 13.03 5.21
CA CYS A 38 -2.08 12.88 4.23
C CYS A 38 -2.28 11.59 3.44
N LYS A 39 -1.75 11.57 2.22
CA LYS A 39 -1.84 10.40 1.35
C LYS A 39 -0.77 10.48 0.27
N LEU A 40 -0.44 9.35 -0.33
CA LEU A 40 0.38 9.32 -1.53
C LEU A 40 -0.46 9.73 -2.74
N ASP A 41 0.15 10.49 -3.64
CA ASP A 41 -0.51 10.83 -4.90
C ASP A 41 -0.88 9.55 -5.66
N ASN A 42 -2.03 9.59 -6.31
CA ASN A 42 -2.54 8.47 -7.13
C ASN A 42 -2.90 7.22 -6.32
N SER A 43 -2.96 7.31 -5.00
CA SER A 43 -3.43 6.19 -4.19
C SER A 43 -4.96 6.10 -4.18
N VAL A 44 -5.45 4.90 -3.90
CA VAL A 44 -6.88 4.60 -3.81
C VAL A 44 -7.16 4.13 -2.39
N LEU A 45 -8.17 4.71 -1.75
CA LEU A 45 -8.55 4.34 -0.39
C LEU A 45 -9.59 3.24 -0.40
N ILE A 46 -9.25 2.11 0.20
CA ILE A 46 -10.22 1.05 0.54
C ILE A 46 -9.89 0.64 1.98
N PRO A 47 -10.63 1.13 2.98
CA PRO A 47 -10.34 0.81 4.37
C PRO A 47 -10.26 -0.70 4.61
N MET A 48 -9.36 -1.11 5.49
CA MET A 48 -9.05 -2.52 5.72
C MET A 48 -10.30 -3.37 5.94
N SER A 49 -11.26 -2.87 6.72
CA SER A 49 -12.48 -3.62 7.04
C SER A 49 -13.39 -3.84 5.83
N THR A 50 -13.23 -3.07 4.76
CA THR A 50 -14.06 -3.17 3.56
C THR A 50 -13.37 -3.93 2.42
N ILE A 51 -12.14 -4.38 2.61
CA ILE A 51 -11.41 -5.12 1.58
C ILE A 51 -12.18 -6.37 1.12
N PRO A 52 -12.70 -7.23 2.02
CA PRO A 52 -13.42 -8.42 1.56
C PRO A 52 -14.61 -8.12 0.65
N ALA A 53 -15.34 -7.03 0.92
CA ALA A 53 -16.49 -6.65 0.12
C ALA A 53 -16.09 -6.10 -1.25
N ASN A 54 -14.86 -5.62 -1.42
CA ASN A 54 -14.39 -4.96 -2.63
C ASN A 54 -13.37 -5.79 -3.41
N ILE A 55 -12.98 -6.95 -2.91
CA ILE A 55 -11.85 -7.68 -3.47
C ILE A 55 -12.08 -8.11 -4.93
N ASP A 56 -13.32 -8.40 -5.29
CA ASP A 56 -13.63 -8.83 -6.66
C ASP A 56 -13.54 -7.70 -7.68
N GLN A 57 -13.48 -6.46 -7.21
CA GLN A 57 -13.32 -5.29 -8.07
C GLN A 57 -11.86 -4.97 -8.37
N LEU A 58 -10.93 -5.64 -7.70
CA LEU A 58 -9.50 -5.44 -7.87
C LEU A 58 -8.93 -6.45 -8.85
N ASP A 59 -7.93 -6.01 -9.62
CA ASP A 59 -7.24 -6.88 -10.57
C ASP A 59 -6.16 -7.67 -9.84
N LYS A 60 -6.35 -8.98 -9.72
CA LYS A 60 -5.44 -9.87 -9.00
C LYS A 60 -4.07 -9.99 -9.66
N ASP A 61 -3.98 -9.69 -10.94
CA ASP A 61 -2.73 -9.77 -11.69
C ASP A 61 -1.96 -8.44 -11.68
N ARG A 62 -2.60 -7.36 -11.25
CA ARG A 62 -1.95 -6.07 -11.17
C ARG A 62 -1.07 -5.98 -9.93
N GLU A 63 0.14 -5.49 -10.12
CA GLU A 63 1.04 -5.21 -9.01
C GLU A 63 0.36 -4.22 -8.06
N THR A 64 0.33 -4.53 -6.77
CA THR A 64 -0.40 -3.75 -5.77
C THR A 64 0.51 -3.47 -4.58
N VAL A 65 0.67 -2.18 -4.27
CA VAL A 65 1.39 -1.72 -3.07
C VAL A 65 0.35 -1.40 -2.01
N VAL A 66 0.45 -2.03 -0.85
CA VAL A 66 -0.50 -1.82 0.25
C VAL A 66 0.11 -0.87 1.27
N ILE A 67 -0.66 0.15 1.66
CA ILE A 67 -0.19 1.27 2.47
C ILE A 67 -1.07 1.45 3.70
N CYS A 68 -0.45 1.60 4.88
CA CYS A 68 -1.14 2.05 6.08
C CYS A 68 -0.25 3.04 6.84
N HIS A 69 -0.53 3.31 8.12
CA HIS A 69 0.24 4.31 8.87
C HIS A 69 1.68 3.85 9.13
N HIS A 70 1.84 2.63 9.66
CA HIS A 70 3.16 2.11 10.08
C HIS A 70 3.55 0.78 9.43
N GLY A 71 2.73 0.24 8.54
CA GLY A 71 3.05 -1.03 7.85
C GLY A 71 2.44 -2.28 8.46
N VAL A 72 1.73 -2.17 9.59
CA VAL A 72 1.17 -3.35 10.27
C VAL A 72 -0.16 -3.79 9.67
N ARG A 73 -1.12 -2.87 9.55
CA ARG A 73 -2.41 -3.17 8.92
C ARG A 73 -2.23 -3.58 7.46
N SER A 74 -1.36 -2.88 6.76
CA SER A 74 -1.09 -3.15 5.35
C SER A 74 -0.46 -4.53 5.15
N ARG A 75 0.38 -4.97 6.09
CA ARG A 75 0.97 -6.30 6.02
C ARG A 75 -0.11 -7.39 6.13
N ARG A 76 -1.07 -7.20 7.02
CA ARG A 76 -2.20 -8.13 7.15
C ARG A 76 -3.05 -8.17 5.90
N VAL A 77 -3.32 -7.01 5.31
CA VAL A 77 -4.08 -6.94 4.06
C VAL A 77 -3.30 -7.59 2.93
N ALA A 78 -1.99 -7.33 2.83
CA ALA A 78 -1.15 -7.95 1.82
C ALA A 78 -1.20 -9.48 1.89
N TYR A 79 -1.12 -10.03 3.09
CA TYR A 79 -1.27 -11.46 3.30
C TYR A 79 -2.64 -11.96 2.82
N TYR A 80 -3.70 -11.27 3.20
CA TYR A 80 -5.06 -11.61 2.78
C TYR A 80 -5.20 -11.60 1.26
N LEU A 81 -4.66 -10.58 0.61
CA LEU A 81 -4.71 -10.49 -0.85
C LEU A 81 -3.99 -11.67 -1.51
N GLU A 82 -2.83 -12.06 -0.98
CA GLU A 82 -2.11 -13.21 -1.51
C GLU A 82 -2.93 -14.49 -1.36
N GLN A 83 -3.56 -14.68 -0.21
CA GLN A 83 -4.42 -15.86 0.00
C GLN A 83 -5.63 -15.84 -0.94
N ALA A 84 -6.05 -14.68 -1.39
CA ALA A 84 -7.16 -14.52 -2.34
C ALA A 84 -6.72 -14.65 -3.80
N GLY A 85 -5.45 -14.91 -4.06
CA GLY A 85 -4.96 -15.14 -5.42
C GLY A 85 -4.24 -13.98 -6.08
N PHE A 86 -3.96 -12.91 -5.34
CA PHE A 86 -3.16 -11.79 -5.87
C PHE A 86 -1.72 -12.25 -6.05
N THR A 87 -1.15 -12.00 -7.22
CA THR A 87 0.13 -12.58 -7.61
C THR A 87 1.32 -11.67 -7.35
N ASN A 88 1.10 -10.39 -7.09
CA ASN A 88 2.19 -9.43 -7.01
C ASN A 88 1.89 -8.34 -6.00
N VAL A 89 2.12 -8.63 -4.73
CA VAL A 89 1.77 -7.74 -3.62
C VAL A 89 3.03 -7.23 -2.94
N ILE A 90 3.05 -5.92 -2.66
CA ILE A 90 4.14 -5.24 -1.99
C ILE A 90 3.57 -4.52 -0.77
N ASN A 91 4.19 -4.72 0.39
CA ASN A 91 3.84 -3.94 1.59
C ASN A 91 4.81 -2.77 1.72
N LEU A 92 4.28 -1.57 1.94
CA LEU A 92 5.12 -0.41 2.32
C LEU A 92 5.46 -0.57 3.80
N LYS A 93 6.65 -1.02 4.08
CA LYS A 93 7.06 -1.53 5.38
C LYS A 93 6.91 -0.53 6.53
N SER A 94 7.34 0.70 6.31
CA SER A 94 7.25 1.76 7.33
C SER A 94 5.99 2.61 7.19
N GLY A 95 5.14 2.30 6.22
CA GLY A 95 3.89 2.99 5.99
C GLY A 95 4.06 4.45 5.58
N ILE A 96 2.97 5.19 5.73
CA ILE A 96 2.95 6.61 5.38
C ILE A 96 3.90 7.41 6.27
N GLU A 97 4.13 6.97 7.51
CA GLU A 97 5.06 7.65 8.40
C GLU A 97 6.50 7.58 7.87
N GLY A 98 6.92 6.41 7.38
CA GLY A 98 8.24 6.29 6.76
C GLY A 98 8.35 7.15 5.51
N TRP A 99 7.29 7.24 4.72
CA TRP A 99 7.25 8.10 3.55
C TRP A 99 7.43 9.57 3.93
N ALA A 100 6.70 10.04 4.95
CA ALA A 100 6.81 11.42 5.43
C ALA A 100 8.20 11.73 5.97
N ARG A 101 8.83 10.76 6.62
CA ARG A 101 10.15 10.96 7.21
C ARG A 101 11.26 10.96 6.17
N SER A 102 11.18 10.09 5.18
CA SER A 102 12.30 9.82 4.27
C SER A 102 12.12 10.40 2.87
N VAL A 103 10.90 10.61 2.41
CA VAL A 103 10.61 11.00 1.03
C VAL A 103 9.98 12.38 0.94
N ASP A 104 8.90 12.61 1.69
CA ASP A 104 8.16 13.88 1.64
C ASP A 104 8.12 14.51 3.03
N VAL A 105 9.16 15.26 3.36
CA VAL A 105 9.30 15.87 4.70
C VAL A 105 8.27 16.95 4.97
N ASP A 106 7.58 17.43 3.95
CA ASP A 106 6.53 18.45 4.08
C ASP A 106 5.14 17.83 4.27
N MET A 107 5.04 16.51 4.19
CA MET A 107 3.77 15.82 4.38
C MET A 107 3.27 16.00 5.81
N ALA A 108 1.96 16.25 5.97
CA ALA A 108 1.35 16.29 7.29
C ALA A 108 1.46 14.92 7.96
N THR A 109 1.70 14.91 9.27
CA THR A 109 1.85 13.67 10.03
C THR A 109 0.83 13.59 11.17
N TYR A 110 0.67 12.39 11.72
CA TYR A 110 -0.28 12.20 12.81
C TYR A 110 0.12 11.02 13.71
#